data_33d5cc2cdc06b48d192860a258c01f7b
#
_entry.id   33d5cc2cdc06b48d192860a258c01f7b
#
_cell.length_a   1.000
_cell.length_b   1.000
_cell.length_c   1.000
_cell.angle_alpha   90.00
_cell.angle_beta   90.00
_cell.angle_gamma   90.00
#
_symmetry.space_group_name_H-M   'P 1'
#
loop_
_entity.id
_entity.type
_entity.pdbx_description
1 polymer ?
#
loop_
_entity_poly.entity_id
_entity_poly.type
_entity_poly.pdbx_seq_one_letter_code
_entity_poly.pdbx_strand_id
1 'polypeptide(L)'
;VPLSYFHDSLGIMGIFKKIIFMFIGIAGLFKPMPRGPIFKSDVFEIVTKTTALACQNFMMAIVAQGYDSCPMEGFDHKRVKKILNLNSKSHVVMVIAVGKGDSKGVYGERFRIDNKFVIKEV
;
A
#
# COMPACT_ATOMS: atom_id res chain seq x y z
N VAL A 1 1.64 -13.06 1.18
CA VAL A 1 0.36 -13.25 0.47
C VAL A 1 0.57 -14.42 -0.46
N PRO A 2 -0.23 -15.50 -0.40
CA PRO A 2 -0.03 -16.66 -1.26
C PRO A 2 -0.16 -16.25 -2.73
N LEU A 3 0.80 -16.67 -3.55
CA LEU A 3 0.81 -16.43 -5.01
C LEU A 3 -0.51 -16.83 -5.71
N SER A 4 -1.27 -17.74 -5.10
CA SER A 4 -2.59 -18.16 -5.56
C SER A 4 -3.63 -17.03 -5.65
N TYR A 5 -3.43 -15.90 -4.94
CA TYR A 5 -4.30 -14.72 -5.07
C TYR A 5 -4.10 -13.97 -6.38
N PHE A 6 -2.93 -14.07 -6.99
CA PHE A 6 -2.59 -13.26 -8.18
C PHE A 6 -2.72 -14.04 -9.49
N HIS A 7 -2.74 -15.36 -9.44
CA HIS A 7 -2.57 -16.16 -10.66
C HIS A 7 -3.86 -16.48 -11.42
N ASP A 8 -5.05 -16.12 -10.89
CA ASP A 8 -6.27 -16.62 -11.51
C ASP A 8 -7.42 -15.60 -11.55
N SER A 9 -7.20 -14.50 -12.27
CA SER A 9 -8.27 -13.52 -12.50
C SER A 9 -9.20 -13.86 -13.68
N LEU A 10 -8.91 -14.89 -14.49
CA LEU A 10 -9.55 -15.11 -15.78
C LEU A 10 -9.99 -16.55 -16.09
N GLY A 11 -9.76 -17.51 -15.17
CA GLY A 11 -10.13 -18.91 -15.39
C GLY A 11 -11.42 -19.35 -14.69
N ILE A 12 -11.85 -20.58 -14.98
CA ILE A 12 -12.96 -21.28 -14.30
C ILE A 12 -12.80 -21.26 -12.78
N MET A 13 -11.56 -21.33 -12.28
CA MET A 13 -11.21 -21.18 -10.87
C MET A 13 -11.56 -19.78 -10.30
N GLY A 14 -11.52 -18.72 -11.09
CA GLY A 14 -11.92 -17.38 -10.68
C GLY A 14 -13.42 -17.28 -10.42
N ILE A 15 -14.25 -18.01 -11.17
CA ILE A 15 -15.70 -18.09 -10.95
C ILE A 15 -16.00 -18.88 -9.67
N PHE A 16 -15.33 -20.01 -9.48
CA PHE A 16 -15.43 -20.81 -8.24
C PHE A 16 -15.06 -20.00 -7.00
N LYS A 17 -13.97 -19.22 -7.05
CA LYS A 17 -13.58 -18.31 -5.96
C LYS A 17 -14.69 -17.31 -5.64
N LYS A 18 -15.28 -16.67 -6.65
CA LYS A 18 -16.36 -15.70 -6.44
C LYS A 18 -17.58 -16.34 -5.77
N ILE A 19 -17.94 -17.55 -6.17
CA ILE A 19 -19.05 -18.30 -5.57
C ILE A 19 -18.74 -18.63 -4.11
N ILE A 20 -17.54 -19.14 -3.81
CA ILE A 20 -17.11 -19.44 -2.43
C ILE A 20 -17.13 -18.18 -1.57
N PHE A 21 -16.58 -17.06 -2.06
CA PHE A 21 -16.58 -15.80 -1.32
C PHE A 21 -17.98 -15.22 -1.12
N MET A 22 -18.91 -15.45 -2.06
CA MET A 22 -20.31 -15.08 -1.89
C MET A 22 -20.95 -15.89 -0.75
N PHE A 23 -20.71 -17.21 -0.68
CA PHE A 23 -21.18 -18.03 0.43
C PHE A 23 -20.53 -17.64 1.78
N ILE A 24 -19.24 -17.33 1.80
CA ILE A 24 -18.55 -16.81 2.98
C ILE A 24 -19.16 -15.47 3.40
N GLY A 25 -19.51 -14.61 2.43
CA GLY A 25 -20.19 -13.33 2.69
C GLY A 25 -21.55 -13.51 3.38
N ILE A 26 -22.34 -14.48 2.90
CA ILE A 26 -23.65 -14.82 3.50
C ILE A 26 -23.47 -15.44 4.89
N ALA A 27 -22.54 -16.38 5.05
CA ALA A 27 -22.21 -16.98 6.35
C ALA A 27 -21.69 -15.93 7.35
N GLY A 28 -20.98 -14.92 6.87
CA GLY A 28 -20.48 -13.79 7.67
C GLY A 28 -21.55 -12.85 8.21
N LEU A 29 -22.82 -12.99 7.78
CA LEU A 29 -23.95 -12.29 8.40
C LEU A 29 -24.37 -12.93 9.74
N PHE A 30 -24.08 -14.21 9.91
CA PHE A 30 -24.47 -14.98 11.09
C PHE A 30 -23.30 -15.26 12.05
N LYS A 31 -22.07 -15.27 11.54
CA LYS A 31 -20.86 -15.51 12.34
C LYS A 31 -19.72 -14.60 11.89
N PRO A 32 -18.88 -14.07 12.81
CA PRO A 32 -17.70 -13.33 12.44
C PRO A 32 -16.73 -14.25 11.68
N MET A 33 -16.54 -13.99 10.39
CA MET A 33 -15.62 -14.74 9.52
C MET A 33 -14.59 -13.81 8.91
N PRO A 34 -13.32 -14.24 8.82
CA PRO A 34 -12.30 -13.48 8.11
C PRO A 34 -12.68 -13.36 6.63
N ARG A 35 -12.76 -12.13 6.14
CA ARG A 35 -13.06 -11.86 4.73
C ARG A 35 -11.74 -11.65 3.98
N GLY A 36 -11.53 -12.48 2.96
CA GLY A 36 -10.45 -12.25 2.00
C GLY A 36 -10.81 -11.17 0.97
N PRO A 37 -9.85 -10.69 0.19
CA PRO A 37 -10.10 -9.75 -0.89
C PRO A 37 -10.97 -10.39 -1.98
N ILE A 38 -12.12 -9.79 -2.23
CA ILE A 38 -13.12 -10.27 -3.21
C ILE A 38 -13.01 -9.48 -4.49
N PHE A 39 -12.84 -8.17 -4.39
CA PHE A 39 -12.79 -7.25 -5.51
C PHE A 39 -11.36 -6.84 -5.87
N LYS A 40 -11.18 -6.37 -7.09
CA LYS A 40 -9.88 -5.81 -7.52
C LYS A 40 -9.43 -4.64 -6.66
N SER A 41 -10.37 -3.84 -6.14
CA SER A 41 -10.13 -2.76 -5.17
C SER A 41 -9.48 -3.27 -3.89
N ASP A 42 -9.95 -4.40 -3.35
CA ASP A 42 -9.43 -4.97 -2.11
C ASP A 42 -7.99 -5.46 -2.31
N VAL A 43 -7.73 -6.10 -3.45
CA VAL A 43 -6.37 -6.53 -3.83
C VAL A 43 -5.47 -5.31 -4.00
N PHE A 44 -5.96 -4.27 -4.66
CA PHE A 44 -5.22 -3.03 -4.85
C PHE A 44 -4.84 -2.38 -3.51
N GLU A 45 -5.78 -2.31 -2.58
CA GLU A 45 -5.55 -1.78 -1.24
C GLU A 45 -4.46 -2.58 -0.49
N ILE A 46 -4.52 -3.91 -0.53
CA ILE A 46 -3.53 -4.78 0.11
C ILE A 46 -2.14 -4.58 -0.50
N VAL A 47 -2.04 -4.55 -1.82
CA VAL A 47 -0.76 -4.36 -2.52
C VAL A 47 -0.18 -2.98 -2.22
N THR A 48 -1.01 -1.94 -2.19
CA THR A 48 -0.58 -0.58 -1.84
C THR A 48 -0.04 -0.51 -0.42
N LYS A 49 -0.75 -1.09 0.56
CA LYS A 49 -0.28 -1.17 1.95
C LYS A 49 1.05 -1.93 2.07
N THR A 50 1.17 -3.07 1.40
CA THR A 50 2.40 -3.88 1.42
C THR A 50 3.58 -3.11 0.83
N THR A 51 3.35 -2.39 -0.27
CA THR A 51 4.38 -1.54 -0.89
C THR A 51 4.76 -0.38 0.04
N ALA A 52 3.78 0.27 0.66
CA ALA A 52 4.04 1.35 1.62
C ALA A 52 4.87 0.89 2.83
N LEU A 53 4.62 -0.33 3.35
CA LEU A 53 5.45 -0.93 4.40
C LEU A 53 6.90 -1.19 3.93
N ALA A 54 7.09 -1.63 2.70
CA ALA A 54 8.43 -1.78 2.11
C ALA A 54 9.13 -0.42 1.96
N CYS A 55 8.41 0.62 1.53
CA CYS A 55 8.91 1.99 1.48
C CYS A 55 9.32 2.51 2.87
N GLN A 56 8.53 2.22 3.91
CA GLN A 56 8.87 2.58 5.28
C GLN A 56 10.17 1.89 5.74
N ASN A 57 10.33 0.60 5.49
CA ASN A 57 11.57 -0.13 5.81
C ASN A 57 12.77 0.45 5.06
N PHE A 58 12.59 0.79 3.78
CA PHE A 58 13.62 1.45 2.99
C PHE A 58 14.04 2.79 3.62
N MET A 59 13.09 3.66 3.99
CA MET A 59 13.37 4.94 4.62
C MET A 59 14.12 4.76 5.95
N MET A 60 13.76 3.77 6.76
CA MET A 60 14.46 3.45 8.00
C MET A 60 15.91 3.01 7.75
N ALA A 61 16.13 2.18 6.73
CA ALA A 61 17.47 1.75 6.35
C ALA A 61 18.33 2.92 5.84
N ILE A 62 17.75 3.87 5.11
CA ILE A 62 18.42 5.09 4.64
C ILE A 62 18.86 5.97 5.80
N VAL A 63 18.00 6.18 6.79
CA VAL A 63 18.33 6.93 8.02
C VAL A 63 19.46 6.25 8.79
N ALA A 64 19.46 4.93 8.89
CA ALA A 64 20.54 4.18 9.55
C ALA A 64 21.91 4.34 8.87
N GLN A 65 21.93 4.72 7.58
CA GLN A 65 23.14 5.02 6.82
C GLN A 65 23.53 6.51 6.85
N GLY A 66 22.83 7.34 7.61
CA GLY A 66 23.13 8.77 7.76
C GLY A 66 22.63 9.63 6.61
N TYR A 67 21.63 9.16 5.87
CA TYR A 67 20.95 9.94 4.83
C TYR A 67 19.51 10.28 5.26
N ASP A 68 18.95 11.29 4.62
CA ASP A 68 17.57 11.70 4.76
C ASP A 68 16.74 11.21 3.59
N SER A 69 15.44 11.06 3.81
CA SER A 69 14.50 10.66 2.77
C SER A 69 13.23 11.50 2.83
N CYS A 70 12.65 11.75 1.67
CA CYS A 70 11.39 12.48 1.53
C CYS A 70 10.41 11.66 0.69
N PRO A 71 9.38 11.06 1.31
CA PRO A 71 8.30 10.39 0.58
C PRO A 71 7.36 11.43 -0.04
N MET A 72 7.02 11.22 -1.31
CA MET A 72 6.17 12.11 -2.10
C MET A 72 5.05 11.29 -2.73
N GLU A 73 3.81 11.74 -2.58
CA GLU A 73 2.63 11.15 -3.23
C GLU A 73 1.99 12.10 -4.25
N GLY A 74 2.25 13.42 -4.12
CA GLY A 74 1.74 14.45 -5.00
C GLY A 74 2.51 14.60 -6.31
N PHE A 75 2.61 13.53 -7.12
CA PHE A 75 3.33 13.53 -8.39
C PHE A 75 2.41 13.14 -9.56
N ASP A 76 2.84 13.44 -10.80
CA ASP A 76 2.15 13.01 -12.01
C ASP A 76 2.47 11.55 -12.34
N HIS A 77 1.55 10.66 -11.99
CA HIS A 77 1.68 9.20 -12.22
C HIS A 77 1.92 8.83 -13.69
N LYS A 78 1.33 9.57 -14.63
CA LYS A 78 1.49 9.28 -16.07
C LYS A 78 2.90 9.60 -16.54
N ARG A 79 3.43 10.75 -16.11
CA ARG A 79 4.80 11.16 -16.44
C ARG A 79 5.84 10.24 -15.82
N VAL A 80 5.69 9.89 -14.54
CA VAL A 80 6.59 8.95 -13.85
C VAL A 80 6.61 7.60 -14.56
N LYS A 81 5.46 7.04 -14.89
CA LYS A 81 5.38 5.79 -15.66
C LYS A 81 6.10 5.88 -17.00
N LYS A 82 5.93 6.98 -17.72
CA LYS A 82 6.60 7.21 -19.01
C LYS A 82 8.11 7.29 -18.86
N ILE A 83 8.61 8.06 -17.89
CA ILE A 83 10.05 8.23 -17.63
C ILE A 83 10.69 6.88 -17.28
N LEU A 84 10.03 6.09 -16.44
CA LEU A 84 10.52 4.79 -15.98
C LEU A 84 10.17 3.63 -16.93
N ASN A 85 9.55 3.90 -18.08
CA ASN A 85 9.09 2.90 -19.06
C ASN A 85 8.25 1.77 -18.41
N LEU A 86 7.37 2.13 -17.48
CA LEU A 86 6.51 1.18 -16.78
C LEU A 86 5.26 0.85 -17.60
N ASN A 87 4.78 -0.38 -17.44
CA ASN A 87 3.53 -0.83 -18.02
C ASN A 87 2.36 0.06 -17.55
N SER A 88 1.36 0.28 -18.42
CA SER A 88 0.16 1.07 -18.11
C SER A 88 -0.61 0.55 -16.88
N LYS A 89 -0.57 -0.77 -16.64
CA LYS A 89 -1.19 -1.44 -15.48
C LYS A 89 -0.39 -1.29 -14.18
N SER A 90 0.88 -0.84 -14.24
CA SER A 90 1.69 -0.60 -13.04
C SER A 90 1.10 0.53 -12.21
N HIS A 91 1.17 0.40 -10.90
CA HIS A 91 0.79 1.46 -9.95
C HIS A 91 2.03 1.95 -9.22
N VAL A 92 2.28 3.26 -9.29
CA VAL A 92 3.34 3.92 -8.53
C VAL A 92 2.73 4.39 -7.21
N VAL A 93 3.14 3.80 -6.11
CA VAL A 93 2.58 4.09 -4.78
C VAL A 93 3.12 5.41 -4.25
N MET A 94 4.42 5.60 -4.30
CA MET A 94 5.08 6.85 -3.91
C MET A 94 6.44 6.99 -4.61
N VAL A 95 6.98 8.19 -4.59
CA VAL A 95 8.35 8.52 -5.01
C VAL A 95 9.11 8.91 -3.76
N ILE A 96 10.31 8.37 -3.56
CA ILE A 96 11.13 8.68 -2.40
C ILE A 96 12.43 9.32 -2.88
N ALA A 97 12.62 10.59 -2.55
CA ALA A 97 13.91 11.24 -2.73
C ALA A 97 14.84 10.87 -1.58
N VAL A 98 16.11 10.63 -1.89
CA VAL A 98 17.15 10.28 -0.91
C VAL A 98 18.35 11.17 -1.10
N GLY A 99 18.92 11.70 -0.01
CA GLY A 99 20.10 12.54 -0.07
C GLY A 99 20.55 12.97 1.33
N LYS A 100 21.57 13.84 1.35
CA LYS A 100 21.92 14.55 2.61
C LYS A 100 20.94 15.69 2.80
N GLY A 101 20.29 15.74 3.96
CA GLY A 101 19.34 16.80 4.29
C GLY A 101 20.03 18.17 4.43
N ASP A 102 19.31 19.20 4.04
CA ASP A 102 19.69 20.59 4.26
C ASP A 102 18.64 21.24 5.17
N SER A 103 19.07 22.03 6.13
CA SER A 103 18.18 22.77 7.02
C SER A 103 17.17 23.66 6.26
N LYS A 104 17.52 24.14 5.09
CA LYS A 104 16.63 24.90 4.20
C LYS A 104 15.49 24.06 3.61
N GLY A 105 15.60 22.73 3.63
CA GLY A 105 14.55 21.80 3.18
C GLY A 105 13.47 21.54 4.23
N VAL A 106 13.64 22.07 5.46
CA VAL A 106 12.67 21.90 6.54
C VAL A 106 11.83 23.17 6.66
N TYR A 107 10.59 23.10 6.19
CA TYR A 107 9.71 24.27 6.07
C TYR A 107 8.92 24.61 7.34
N GLY A 108 9.01 23.79 8.40
CA GLY A 108 8.30 24.04 9.64
C GLY A 108 8.72 23.11 10.77
N GLU A 109 8.21 23.38 11.95
CA GLU A 109 8.46 22.53 13.13
C GLU A 109 7.78 21.16 12.99
N ARG A 110 8.40 20.17 13.62
CA ARG A 110 7.86 18.80 13.62
C ARG A 110 6.56 18.76 14.40
N PHE A 111 5.45 18.56 13.73
CA PHE A 111 4.14 18.36 14.33
C PHE A 111 3.84 16.88 14.56
N ARG A 112 3.29 16.54 15.71
CA ARG A 112 2.72 15.21 16.01
C ARG A 112 1.36 15.39 16.68
N ILE A 113 0.39 14.63 16.17
CA ILE A 113 -0.94 14.58 16.81
C ILE A 113 -0.78 13.90 18.17
N ASP A 114 -1.43 14.47 19.21
CA ASP A 114 -1.44 13.90 20.54
C ASP A 114 -2.04 12.49 20.53
N ASN A 115 -1.40 11.55 21.22
CA ASN A 115 -1.78 10.14 21.26
C ASN A 115 -3.25 9.92 21.64
N LYS A 116 -3.83 10.75 22.50
CA LYS A 116 -5.25 10.67 22.90
C LYS A 116 -6.24 10.74 21.72
N PHE A 117 -5.83 11.33 20.57
CA PHE A 117 -6.68 11.41 19.37
C PHE A 117 -6.50 10.24 18.40
N VAL A 118 -5.40 9.49 18.51
CA VAL A 118 -5.05 8.43 17.56
C VAL A 118 -4.97 7.05 18.19
N ILE A 119 -4.86 6.97 19.54
CA ILE A 119 -4.80 5.71 20.28
C ILE A 119 -6.03 5.63 21.18
N LYS A 120 -6.77 4.54 21.05
CA LYS A 120 -7.86 4.19 21.96
C LYS A 120 -7.52 2.88 22.66
N GLU A 121 -7.36 2.93 23.98
CA GLU A 121 -7.25 1.73 24.82
C GLU A 121 -8.63 1.10 25.00
N VAL A 122 -8.74 -0.19 24.83
CA VAL A 122 -9.96 -1.00 24.96
C VAL A 122 -9.74 -2.16 25.90
#